data_0ee3d8dc11b3e9de4c4435167cc18ebd
#
_entry.id   0ee3d8dc11b3e9de4c4435167cc18ebd
#
_cell.length_a   1.000
_cell.length_b   1.000
_cell.length_c   1.000
_cell.angle_alpha   90.00
_cell.angle_beta   90.00
_cell.angle_gamma   90.00
#
_symmetry.space_group_name_H-M   'P 1'
#
loop_
_entity.id
_entity.type
_entity.pdbx_description
1 polymer ?
#
loop_
_entity_poly.entity_id
_entity_poly.type
_entity_poly.pdbx_seq_one_letter_code
_entity_poly.pdbx_strand_id
1 'polypeptide(L)'
;MKCQTTELEIETLVNRIKAGDMDLQPDFQRGEIWMPQKKKKLIDSILRGWRIPPIHVVGSAEMVDEVLDGQQRLAAIRDFYNNMICVDGYIEPLDSSLVELDGLYYEDLPKEWQRKFRQYSVNMVRLTEFKPEEPAELFYRLNQPTALTSAEQRNAYMGIPRDQVKNLSNQFIAQGASQELIGFSNSRLAYDEIISKFCYTLKIGTLRKKITATEISEQYRSGEPFSDECIDTVSSTTKRLMDCIQTCQDFKFAFNKATLFSWLVFIRQNLSLDDKQMQQIMAEFEFCRGYIKGKYKKLGAEHFEIYTQLKKSLPFFEIMLNTFNQRSSMGSTDALSIIYRDIIIHIFRDTFFGEDTDLLQYAVEIFQKMENMNDVLEMLAERYNWGESF
;
A
#
# COMPACT_ATOMS: atom_id res chain seq x y z
N MET A 1 -21.75 2.80 -31.42
CA MET A 1 -21.92 3.77 -30.32
C MET A 1 -21.21 5.06 -30.65
N LYS A 2 -21.89 6.21 -30.49
CA LYS A 2 -21.28 7.55 -30.58
C LYS A 2 -21.36 8.23 -29.21
N CYS A 3 -20.40 9.10 -28.92
CA CYS A 3 -20.33 9.90 -27.69
C CYS A 3 -20.41 11.38 -28.04
N GLN A 4 -21.32 12.09 -27.41
CA GLN A 4 -21.45 13.54 -27.51
C GLN A 4 -21.07 14.16 -26.18
N THR A 5 -20.11 15.11 -26.17
CA THR A 5 -19.70 15.81 -24.97
C THR A 5 -20.43 17.14 -24.86
N THR A 6 -21.02 17.41 -23.72
CA THR A 6 -21.63 18.69 -23.37
C THR A 6 -21.17 19.12 -22.00
N GLU A 7 -21.18 20.43 -21.72
CA GLU A 7 -20.91 20.98 -20.39
C GLU A 7 -22.22 21.56 -19.85
N LEU A 8 -22.58 21.17 -18.62
CA LEU A 8 -23.77 21.65 -17.93
C LEU A 8 -23.38 22.23 -16.58
N GLU A 9 -23.93 23.41 -16.27
CA GLU A 9 -23.78 24.00 -14.95
C GLU A 9 -24.53 23.16 -13.88
N ILE A 10 -23.98 23.17 -12.66
CA ILE A 10 -24.55 22.41 -11.52
C ILE A 10 -26.03 22.78 -11.31
N GLU A 11 -26.39 24.04 -11.41
CA GLU A 11 -27.80 24.47 -11.27
C GLU A 11 -28.72 23.76 -12.25
N THR A 12 -28.33 23.65 -13.51
CA THR A 12 -29.09 22.91 -14.53
C THR A 12 -29.16 21.42 -14.21
N LEU A 13 -28.05 20.80 -13.77
CA LEU A 13 -28.02 19.39 -13.42
C LEU A 13 -28.95 19.06 -12.23
N VAL A 14 -28.89 19.89 -11.18
CA VAL A 14 -29.74 19.69 -10.00
C VAL A 14 -31.23 19.86 -10.35
N ASN A 15 -31.53 20.83 -11.19
CA ASN A 15 -32.92 21.04 -11.65
C ASN A 15 -33.42 19.86 -12.49
N ARG A 16 -32.60 19.30 -13.39
CA ARG A 16 -32.94 18.09 -14.17
C ARG A 16 -33.15 16.87 -13.29
N ILE A 17 -32.33 16.68 -12.26
CA ILE A 17 -32.52 15.61 -11.27
C ILE A 17 -33.83 15.78 -10.52
N LYS A 18 -34.15 16.99 -10.09
CA LYS A 18 -35.42 17.31 -9.38
C LYS A 18 -36.67 17.12 -10.26
N ALA A 19 -36.56 17.43 -11.55
CA ALA A 19 -37.63 17.25 -12.52
C ALA A 19 -37.88 15.80 -12.92
N GLY A 20 -36.92 14.89 -12.61
CA GLY A 20 -36.98 13.51 -13.08
C GLY A 20 -36.44 13.29 -14.50
N ASP A 21 -35.85 14.33 -15.10
CA ASP A 21 -35.24 14.26 -16.45
C ASP A 21 -33.86 13.52 -16.44
N MET A 22 -33.40 13.16 -15.24
CA MET A 22 -32.14 12.43 -15.04
C MET A 22 -32.29 11.40 -13.94
N ASP A 23 -32.15 10.13 -14.29
CA ASP A 23 -32.20 9.01 -13.35
C ASP A 23 -30.81 8.67 -12.83
N LEU A 24 -30.65 8.76 -11.50
CA LEU A 24 -29.39 8.42 -10.80
C LEU A 24 -29.33 6.95 -10.38
N GLN A 25 -30.39 6.15 -10.54
CA GLN A 25 -30.46 4.76 -10.09
C GLN A 25 -31.08 3.84 -11.16
N PRO A 26 -30.48 3.71 -12.34
CA PRO A 26 -30.97 2.74 -13.31
C PRO A 26 -30.87 1.30 -12.74
N ASP A 27 -31.81 0.45 -13.12
CA ASP A 27 -32.07 -0.91 -12.59
C ASP A 27 -30.83 -1.85 -12.51
N PHE A 28 -29.81 -1.59 -13.29
CA PHE A 28 -28.59 -2.42 -13.36
C PHE A 28 -27.51 -2.01 -12.36
N GLN A 29 -27.69 -0.98 -11.53
CA GLN A 29 -26.68 -0.50 -10.59
C GLN A 29 -27.11 -0.65 -9.15
N ARG A 30 -26.41 -1.48 -8.39
CA ARG A 30 -26.40 -1.44 -6.91
C ARG A 30 -25.17 -0.64 -6.48
N GLY A 31 -25.38 0.66 -6.22
CA GLY A 31 -24.27 1.57 -5.94
C GLY A 31 -23.64 1.37 -4.56
N GLU A 32 -22.32 1.35 -4.50
CA GLU A 32 -21.61 1.67 -3.27
C GLU A 32 -21.96 3.13 -2.90
N ILE A 33 -22.51 3.33 -1.70
CA ILE A 33 -22.79 4.68 -1.19
C ILE A 33 -21.45 5.27 -0.76
N TRP A 34 -21.08 6.41 -1.35
CA TRP A 34 -19.88 7.12 -0.93
C TRP A 34 -19.97 7.53 0.54
N MET A 35 -18.92 7.22 1.28
CA MET A 35 -18.74 7.72 2.63
C MET A 35 -18.76 9.26 2.64
N PRO A 36 -19.29 9.91 3.70
CA PRO A 36 -19.43 11.37 3.78
C PRO A 36 -18.14 12.13 3.43
N GLN A 37 -16.99 11.64 3.86
CA GLN A 37 -15.70 12.25 3.58
C GLN A 37 -15.36 12.29 2.09
N LYS A 38 -15.74 11.28 1.33
CA LYS A 38 -15.52 11.24 -0.12
C LYS A 38 -16.40 12.25 -0.85
N LYS A 39 -17.65 12.45 -0.38
CA LYS A 39 -18.56 13.48 -0.88
C LYS A 39 -18.00 14.88 -0.61
N LYS A 40 -17.52 15.16 0.61
CA LYS A 40 -16.89 16.43 0.99
C LYS A 40 -15.66 16.75 0.15
N LYS A 41 -14.80 15.77 -0.16
CA LYS A 41 -13.66 15.94 -1.06
C LYS A 41 -14.06 16.33 -2.48
N LEU A 42 -15.19 15.84 -2.99
CA LEU A 42 -15.70 16.25 -4.29
C LEU A 42 -16.15 17.72 -4.24
N ILE A 43 -16.87 18.12 -3.19
CA ILE A 43 -17.33 19.51 -3.01
C ILE A 43 -16.13 20.46 -2.90
N ASP A 44 -15.11 20.10 -2.12
CA ASP A 44 -13.86 20.84 -2.04
C ASP A 44 -13.23 21.06 -3.42
N SER A 45 -13.13 19.99 -4.24
CA SER A 45 -12.59 20.09 -5.60
C SER A 45 -13.40 21.05 -6.47
N ILE A 46 -14.72 21.04 -6.37
CA ILE A 46 -15.60 21.94 -7.11
C ILE A 46 -15.42 23.40 -6.64
N LEU A 47 -15.38 23.65 -5.35
CA LEU A 47 -15.18 24.99 -4.78
C LEU A 47 -13.80 25.57 -5.15
N ARG A 48 -12.77 24.73 -5.28
CA ARG A 48 -11.45 25.12 -5.82
C ARG A 48 -11.48 25.41 -7.34
N GLY A 49 -12.53 24.96 -8.04
CA GLY A 49 -12.58 25.03 -9.51
C GLY A 49 -11.73 23.94 -10.20
N TRP A 50 -11.35 22.89 -9.47
CA TRP A 50 -10.65 21.75 -10.05
C TRP A 50 -11.59 20.92 -10.91
N ARG A 51 -11.04 20.31 -11.99
CA ARG A 51 -11.85 19.42 -12.85
C ARG A 51 -12.19 18.12 -12.14
N ILE A 52 -13.48 17.73 -12.26
CA ILE A 52 -13.95 16.42 -11.83
C ILE A 52 -14.10 15.48 -13.04
N PRO A 53 -14.03 14.15 -12.86
CA PRO A 53 -14.27 13.22 -13.95
C PRO A 53 -15.65 13.42 -14.59
N PRO A 54 -15.78 13.18 -15.91
CA PRO A 54 -17.03 13.37 -16.63
C PRO A 54 -18.13 12.44 -16.14
N ILE A 55 -19.41 12.83 -16.33
CA ILE A 55 -20.58 12.02 -16.08
C ILE A 55 -20.99 11.37 -17.41
N HIS A 56 -21.19 10.05 -17.41
CA HIS A 56 -21.66 9.34 -18.59
C HIS A 56 -23.15 9.03 -18.47
N VAL A 57 -23.91 9.36 -19.51
CA VAL A 57 -25.37 9.15 -19.55
C VAL A 57 -25.80 8.47 -20.85
N VAL A 58 -26.91 7.73 -20.75
CA VAL A 58 -27.61 7.13 -21.90
C VAL A 58 -29.00 7.77 -21.96
N GLY A 59 -29.38 8.28 -23.11
CA GLY A 59 -30.72 8.79 -23.32
C GLY A 59 -31.72 7.62 -23.45
N SER A 60 -32.76 7.58 -22.62
CA SER A 60 -33.85 6.62 -22.75
C SER A 60 -34.87 7.06 -23.83
N ALA A 61 -35.74 6.14 -24.24
CA ALA A 61 -36.83 6.42 -25.14
C ALA A 61 -37.86 7.44 -24.56
N GLU A 62 -37.89 7.58 -23.25
CA GLU A 62 -38.77 8.51 -22.51
C GLU A 62 -38.17 9.90 -22.33
N MET A 63 -37.07 10.22 -23.03
CA MET A 63 -36.30 11.46 -22.91
C MET A 63 -35.66 11.71 -21.53
N VAL A 64 -35.53 10.66 -20.71
CA VAL A 64 -34.82 10.70 -19.42
C VAL A 64 -33.38 10.27 -19.66
N ASP A 65 -32.40 10.97 -19.10
CA ASP A 65 -31.01 10.58 -19.09
C ASP A 65 -30.73 9.60 -17.95
N GLU A 66 -30.45 8.35 -18.28
CA GLU A 66 -29.98 7.34 -17.31
C GLU A 66 -28.48 7.51 -17.06
N VAL A 67 -28.10 7.70 -15.80
CA VAL A 67 -26.68 7.90 -15.45
C VAL A 67 -25.93 6.57 -15.44
N LEU A 68 -25.02 6.40 -16.37
CA LEU A 68 -24.21 5.19 -16.53
C LEU A 68 -22.99 5.21 -15.58
N ASP A 69 -22.28 6.34 -15.48
CA ASP A 69 -21.19 6.57 -14.52
C ASP A 69 -21.24 8.00 -13.98
N GLY A 70 -20.95 8.15 -12.69
CA GLY A 70 -20.95 9.43 -11.98
C GLY A 70 -22.15 9.66 -11.09
N GLN A 71 -23.00 8.68 -10.83
CA GLN A 71 -24.15 8.77 -9.92
C GLN A 71 -23.79 9.33 -8.56
N GLN A 72 -22.72 8.82 -7.93
CA GLN A 72 -22.29 9.27 -6.61
C GLN A 72 -21.76 10.69 -6.63
N ARG A 73 -21.18 11.14 -7.76
CA ARG A 73 -20.77 12.53 -7.97
C ARG A 73 -21.99 13.45 -8.05
N LEU A 74 -22.99 13.08 -8.85
CA LEU A 74 -24.24 13.83 -8.95
C LEU A 74 -25.01 13.84 -7.63
N ALA A 75 -25.08 12.71 -6.93
CA ALA A 75 -25.68 12.62 -5.61
C ALA A 75 -24.98 13.55 -4.59
N ALA A 76 -23.65 13.59 -4.58
CA ALA A 76 -22.91 14.48 -3.69
C ALA A 76 -23.16 15.96 -4.02
N ILE A 77 -23.21 16.34 -5.29
CA ILE A 77 -23.54 17.69 -5.76
C ILE A 77 -24.97 18.07 -5.35
N ARG A 78 -25.94 17.19 -5.60
CA ARG A 78 -27.34 17.38 -5.20
C ARG A 78 -27.48 17.53 -3.68
N ASP A 79 -26.83 16.64 -2.92
CA ASP A 79 -26.92 16.62 -1.46
C ASP A 79 -26.32 17.90 -0.86
N PHE A 80 -25.22 18.40 -1.40
CA PHE A 80 -24.64 19.68 -0.98
C PHE A 80 -25.55 20.86 -1.33
N TYR A 81 -26.06 20.92 -2.56
CA TYR A 81 -27.00 21.96 -2.99
C TYR A 81 -28.29 22.01 -2.15
N ASN A 82 -28.70 20.86 -1.60
CA ASN A 82 -29.89 20.74 -0.73
C ASN A 82 -29.54 20.78 0.78
N ASN A 83 -28.37 21.30 1.17
CA ASN A 83 -27.95 21.45 2.58
C ASN A 83 -27.89 20.15 3.38
N MET A 84 -27.59 19.03 2.73
CA MET A 84 -27.41 17.73 3.41
C MET A 84 -25.94 17.45 3.75
N ILE A 85 -25.01 18.22 3.22
CA ILE A 85 -23.57 18.12 3.42
C ILE A 85 -23.02 19.51 3.65
N CYS A 86 -22.08 19.66 4.62
CA CYS A 86 -21.35 20.91 4.84
C CYS A 86 -19.95 20.85 4.22
N VAL A 87 -19.32 22.02 4.04
CA VAL A 87 -17.92 22.16 3.63
C VAL A 87 -17.02 21.55 4.70
N ASP A 88 -15.91 20.94 4.28
CA ASP A 88 -14.77 20.56 5.11
C ASP A 88 -13.59 21.42 4.64
N GLY A 89 -13.29 22.47 5.39
CA GLY A 89 -12.28 23.45 5.06
C GLY A 89 -10.84 22.98 5.31
N TYR A 90 -10.67 21.81 5.96
CA TYR A 90 -9.36 21.28 6.33
C TYR A 90 -8.86 20.16 5.40
N ILE A 91 -9.44 20.07 4.19
CA ILE A 91 -8.95 19.12 3.18
C ILE A 91 -7.66 19.64 2.56
N GLU A 92 -6.62 18.82 2.61
CA GLU A 92 -5.32 19.11 2.01
C GLU A 92 -5.34 19.12 0.45
N PRO A 93 -4.56 20.04 -0.20
CA PRO A 93 -3.71 21.07 0.40
C PRO A 93 -4.55 22.19 1.03
N LEU A 94 -4.13 22.69 2.20
CA LEU A 94 -4.87 23.74 2.90
C LEU A 94 -5.03 25.00 2.06
N ASP A 95 -6.23 25.57 2.08
CA ASP A 95 -6.56 26.83 1.40
C ASP A 95 -7.31 27.72 2.41
N SER A 96 -6.72 28.87 2.75
CA SER A 96 -7.28 29.76 3.78
C SER A 96 -8.71 30.20 3.46
N SER A 97 -9.05 30.39 2.18
CA SER A 97 -10.38 30.79 1.75
C SER A 97 -11.43 29.69 1.95
N LEU A 98 -11.01 28.42 1.91
CA LEU A 98 -11.90 27.28 2.19
C LEU A 98 -11.97 26.97 3.69
N VAL A 99 -10.90 27.23 4.44
CA VAL A 99 -10.91 27.11 5.91
C VAL A 99 -11.96 28.05 6.52
N GLU A 100 -12.13 29.26 5.96
CA GLU A 100 -13.17 30.21 6.39
C GLU A 100 -14.61 29.71 6.14
N LEU A 101 -14.78 28.71 5.25
CA LEU A 101 -16.07 28.12 4.93
C LEU A 101 -16.33 26.82 5.70
N ASP A 102 -15.44 26.40 6.59
CA ASP A 102 -15.57 25.11 7.29
C ASP A 102 -16.91 25.01 8.04
N GLY A 103 -17.56 23.85 7.90
CA GLY A 103 -18.85 23.57 8.53
C GLY A 103 -20.05 24.26 7.90
N LEU A 104 -19.90 25.18 6.94
CA LEU A 104 -21.02 25.86 6.30
C LEU A 104 -21.76 24.95 5.32
N TYR A 105 -23.08 25.04 5.33
CA TYR A 105 -23.93 24.46 4.30
C TYR A 105 -24.06 25.39 3.09
N TYR A 106 -24.56 24.88 1.96
CA TYR A 106 -24.67 25.67 0.73
C TYR A 106 -25.38 27.00 0.89
N GLU A 107 -26.50 27.02 1.62
CA GLU A 107 -27.29 28.26 1.87
C GLU A 107 -26.55 29.26 2.75
N ASP A 108 -25.68 28.78 3.63
CA ASP A 108 -24.92 29.62 4.55
C ASP A 108 -23.64 30.20 3.91
N LEU A 109 -23.27 29.73 2.72
CA LEU A 109 -22.11 30.23 2.01
C LEU A 109 -22.26 31.70 1.62
N PRO A 110 -21.18 32.51 1.57
CA PRO A 110 -21.18 33.82 0.92
C PRO A 110 -21.72 33.73 -0.50
N LYS A 111 -22.46 34.76 -0.96
CA LYS A 111 -23.13 34.78 -2.27
C LYS A 111 -22.18 34.51 -3.46
N GLU A 112 -20.93 34.91 -3.34
CA GLU A 112 -19.90 34.63 -4.33
C GLU A 112 -19.65 33.14 -4.47
N TRP A 113 -19.49 32.42 -3.35
CA TRP A 113 -19.25 30.97 -3.31
C TRP A 113 -20.47 30.17 -3.76
N GLN A 114 -21.68 30.61 -3.39
CA GLN A 114 -22.93 30.03 -3.91
C GLN A 114 -22.97 30.14 -5.45
N ARG A 115 -22.62 31.32 -6.01
CA ARG A 115 -22.60 31.54 -7.45
C ARG A 115 -21.52 30.70 -8.11
N LYS A 116 -20.30 30.68 -7.57
CA LYS A 116 -19.19 29.86 -8.07
C LYS A 116 -19.57 28.38 -8.14
N PHE A 117 -20.23 27.84 -7.10
CA PHE A 117 -20.68 26.47 -7.10
C PHE A 117 -21.78 26.20 -8.14
N ARG A 118 -22.81 27.05 -8.24
CA ARG A 118 -23.91 26.87 -9.21
C ARG A 118 -23.45 26.92 -10.66
N GLN A 119 -22.51 27.79 -10.98
CA GLN A 119 -21.97 28.02 -12.32
C GLN A 119 -20.83 27.08 -12.68
N TYR A 120 -20.40 26.21 -11.76
CA TYR A 120 -19.40 25.22 -12.07
C TYR A 120 -19.89 24.26 -13.16
N SER A 121 -19.12 24.16 -14.25
CA SER A 121 -19.47 23.32 -15.41
C SER A 121 -18.99 21.89 -15.21
N VAL A 122 -19.91 20.94 -15.31
CA VAL A 122 -19.66 19.51 -15.27
C VAL A 122 -19.68 18.96 -16.69
N ASN A 123 -18.63 18.24 -17.06
CA ASN A 123 -18.56 17.54 -18.33
C ASN A 123 -19.50 16.34 -18.35
N MET A 124 -20.41 16.29 -19.32
CA MET A 124 -21.33 15.18 -19.58
C MET A 124 -20.98 14.52 -20.91
N VAL A 125 -20.93 13.20 -20.93
CA VAL A 125 -20.77 12.38 -22.11
C VAL A 125 -22.04 11.60 -22.34
N ARG A 126 -22.82 12.01 -23.34
CA ARG A 126 -24.05 11.32 -23.74
C ARG A 126 -23.77 10.28 -24.81
N LEU A 127 -24.21 9.05 -24.54
CA LEU A 127 -24.14 7.94 -25.50
C LEU A 127 -25.33 7.98 -26.43
N THR A 128 -25.06 7.88 -27.74
CA THR A 128 -26.05 7.84 -28.81
C THR A 128 -25.68 6.77 -29.82
N GLU A 129 -26.67 6.34 -30.65
CA GLU A 129 -26.45 5.36 -31.73
C GLU A 129 -25.71 4.11 -31.25
N PHE A 130 -26.13 3.50 -30.18
CA PHE A 130 -25.51 2.32 -29.59
C PHE A 130 -26.37 1.04 -29.80
N LYS A 131 -25.71 -0.12 -29.76
CA LYS A 131 -26.39 -1.41 -29.63
C LYS A 131 -26.75 -1.67 -28.17
N PRO A 132 -27.81 -2.44 -27.86
CA PRO A 132 -28.30 -2.64 -26.49
C PRO A 132 -27.23 -3.10 -25.49
N GLU A 133 -26.23 -3.87 -25.90
CA GLU A 133 -25.16 -4.42 -25.10
C GLU A 133 -24.00 -3.43 -24.83
N GLU A 134 -23.84 -2.40 -25.68
CA GLU A 134 -22.67 -1.49 -25.62
C GLU A 134 -22.65 -0.59 -24.37
N PRO A 135 -23.75 -0.03 -23.85
CA PRO A 135 -23.73 0.76 -22.63
C PRO A 135 -23.26 -0.02 -21.40
N ALA A 136 -23.71 -1.27 -21.24
CA ALA A 136 -23.32 -2.14 -20.14
C ALA A 136 -21.81 -2.48 -20.20
N GLU A 137 -21.29 -2.76 -21.40
CA GLU A 137 -19.86 -3.04 -21.60
C GLU A 137 -19.01 -1.78 -21.32
N LEU A 138 -19.45 -0.59 -21.76
CA LEU A 138 -18.76 0.65 -21.44
C LEU A 138 -18.76 0.91 -19.92
N PHE A 139 -19.91 0.72 -19.24
CA PHE A 139 -20.00 0.83 -17.79
C PHE A 139 -19.01 -0.10 -17.09
N TYR A 140 -18.93 -1.36 -17.51
CA TYR A 140 -17.96 -2.31 -16.96
C TYR A 140 -16.52 -1.80 -17.13
N ARG A 141 -16.16 -1.29 -18.30
CA ARG A 141 -14.80 -0.75 -18.57
C ARG A 141 -14.49 0.51 -17.77
N LEU A 142 -15.44 1.44 -17.65
CA LEU A 142 -15.28 2.67 -16.86
C LEU A 142 -15.12 2.37 -15.36
N ASN A 143 -15.80 1.33 -14.89
CA ASN A 143 -15.75 0.93 -13.49
C ASN A 143 -14.70 -0.14 -13.18
N GLN A 144 -13.83 -0.52 -14.15
CA GLN A 144 -12.69 -1.37 -13.84
C GLN A 144 -11.77 -0.65 -12.86
N PRO A 145 -11.57 -1.16 -11.62
CA PRO A 145 -10.82 -0.45 -10.61
C PRO A 145 -9.32 -0.52 -10.94
N THR A 146 -8.79 0.54 -11.51
CA THR A 146 -7.37 0.85 -11.48
C THR A 146 -7.09 1.80 -10.32
N ALA A 147 -7.47 1.38 -9.11
CA ALA A 147 -7.11 2.16 -7.93
C ALA A 147 -5.60 2.31 -7.85
N LEU A 148 -5.11 3.56 -7.71
CA LEU A 148 -3.70 3.83 -7.50
C LEU A 148 -3.23 3.15 -6.21
N THR A 149 -2.07 2.51 -6.25
CA THR A 149 -1.40 2.06 -5.04
C THR A 149 -0.98 3.25 -4.18
N SER A 150 -0.74 3.01 -2.89
CA SER A 150 -0.24 4.06 -2.01
C SER A 150 1.08 4.69 -2.50
N ALA A 151 1.95 3.89 -3.11
CA ALA A 151 3.20 4.37 -3.71
C ALA A 151 2.94 5.26 -4.93
N GLU A 152 2.03 4.88 -5.83
CA GLU A 152 1.64 5.71 -6.98
C GLU A 152 1.00 7.04 -6.54
N GLN A 153 0.15 7.02 -5.50
CA GLN A 153 -0.42 8.24 -4.92
C GLN A 153 0.67 9.15 -4.34
N ARG A 154 1.63 8.57 -3.58
CA ARG A 154 2.75 9.34 -3.02
C ARG A 154 3.67 9.91 -4.09
N ASN A 155 3.86 9.22 -5.21
CA ASN A 155 4.68 9.72 -6.32
C ASN A 155 4.10 10.98 -6.99
N ALA A 156 2.82 11.30 -6.75
CA ALA A 156 2.21 12.55 -7.20
C ALA A 156 2.59 13.77 -6.33
N TYR A 157 3.06 13.57 -5.10
CA TYR A 157 3.52 14.68 -4.26
C TYR A 157 4.88 15.19 -4.74
N MET A 158 4.99 16.49 -4.95
CA MET A 158 6.26 17.14 -5.25
C MET A 158 6.99 17.45 -3.94
N GLY A 159 8.30 17.14 -3.87
CA GLY A 159 9.08 17.45 -2.66
C GLY A 159 10.28 16.55 -2.45
N ILE A 160 11.13 16.95 -1.51
CA ILE A 160 12.40 16.28 -1.22
C ILE A 160 12.22 14.80 -0.85
N PRO A 161 11.28 14.40 0.03
CA PRO A 161 11.13 12.98 0.41
C PRO A 161 10.81 12.07 -0.79
N ARG A 162 9.97 12.57 -1.70
CA ARG A 162 9.64 11.85 -2.94
C ARG A 162 10.88 11.62 -3.80
N ASP A 163 11.69 12.66 -3.98
CA ASP A 163 12.89 12.58 -4.82
C ASP A 163 13.98 11.70 -4.16
N GLN A 164 14.13 11.75 -2.84
CA GLN A 164 15.00 10.85 -2.08
C GLN A 164 14.62 9.37 -2.30
N VAL A 165 13.36 9.01 -2.09
CA VAL A 165 12.91 7.61 -2.27
C VAL A 165 13.03 7.18 -3.73
N LYS A 166 12.69 8.04 -4.68
CA LYS A 166 12.86 7.75 -6.11
C LYS A 166 14.32 7.50 -6.49
N ASN A 167 15.24 8.30 -5.94
CA ASN A 167 16.68 8.11 -6.16
C ASN A 167 17.16 6.79 -5.56
N LEU A 168 16.75 6.43 -4.34
CA LEU A 168 17.06 5.15 -3.71
C LEU A 168 16.49 3.97 -4.49
N SER A 169 15.26 4.07 -4.99
CA SER A 169 14.67 3.05 -5.87
C SER A 169 15.46 2.87 -7.17
N ASN A 170 15.89 3.97 -7.78
CA ASN A 170 16.73 3.91 -8.97
C ASN A 170 18.11 3.32 -8.68
N GLN A 171 18.72 3.64 -7.54
CA GLN A 171 19.96 3.02 -7.09
C GLN A 171 19.79 1.52 -6.87
N PHE A 172 18.70 1.09 -6.24
CA PHE A 172 18.40 -0.32 -6.03
C PHE A 172 18.25 -1.07 -7.36
N ILE A 173 17.61 -0.49 -8.36
CA ILE A 173 17.52 -1.03 -9.71
C ILE A 173 18.90 -1.08 -10.36
N ALA A 174 19.71 -0.02 -10.24
CA ALA A 174 21.07 0.03 -10.77
C ALA A 174 22.01 -0.99 -10.10
N GLN A 175 21.76 -1.35 -8.85
CA GLN A 175 22.42 -2.43 -8.13
C GLN A 175 22.00 -3.83 -8.63
N GLY A 176 21.06 -3.93 -9.56
CA GLY A 176 20.59 -5.16 -10.19
C GLY A 176 19.23 -5.68 -9.73
N ALA A 177 18.49 -4.94 -8.90
CA ALA A 177 17.17 -5.36 -8.49
C ALA A 177 16.24 -5.52 -9.70
N SER A 178 15.74 -6.73 -9.90
CA SER A 178 14.90 -7.12 -11.03
C SER A 178 13.93 -8.22 -10.63
N GLN A 179 12.92 -8.45 -11.45
CA GLN A 179 11.98 -9.57 -11.22
C GLN A 179 12.71 -10.92 -11.16
N GLU A 180 13.78 -11.06 -11.91
CA GLU A 180 14.54 -12.32 -11.97
C GLU A 180 15.29 -12.61 -10.67
N LEU A 181 15.93 -11.60 -10.06
CA LEU A 181 16.74 -11.72 -8.86
C LEU A 181 15.93 -11.57 -7.56
N ILE A 182 14.95 -10.67 -7.55
CA ILE A 182 14.11 -10.36 -6.36
C ILE A 182 12.86 -11.27 -6.29
N GLY A 183 12.32 -11.69 -7.44
CA GLY A 183 11.07 -12.45 -7.52
C GLY A 183 9.84 -11.62 -7.91
N PHE A 184 9.94 -10.29 -7.94
CA PHE A 184 8.90 -9.38 -8.44
C PHE A 184 9.51 -8.12 -9.04
N SER A 185 8.79 -7.51 -10.00
CA SER A 185 9.21 -6.28 -10.69
C SER A 185 8.85 -5.03 -9.91
N ASN A 186 9.43 -3.88 -10.30
CA ASN A 186 9.01 -2.57 -9.78
C ASN A 186 7.69 -2.08 -10.39
N SER A 187 6.83 -3.00 -10.87
CA SER A 187 5.51 -2.61 -11.37
C SER A 187 4.72 -1.91 -10.25
N ARG A 188 4.03 -0.83 -10.63
CA ARG A 188 3.25 0.00 -9.71
C ARG A 188 4.06 0.53 -8.51
N LEU A 189 5.34 0.84 -8.72
CA LEU A 189 6.27 1.39 -7.73
C LEU A 189 6.44 0.48 -6.49
N ALA A 190 6.59 -0.83 -6.73
CA ALA A 190 6.70 -1.82 -5.67
C ALA A 190 7.97 -1.66 -4.82
N TYR A 191 9.09 -1.25 -5.44
CA TYR A 191 10.33 -0.98 -4.71
C TYR A 191 10.23 0.33 -3.92
N ASP A 192 9.61 1.37 -4.48
CA ASP A 192 9.35 2.64 -3.78
C ASP A 192 8.52 2.43 -2.52
N GLU A 193 7.54 1.52 -2.55
CA GLU A 193 6.72 1.15 -1.39
C GLU A 193 7.56 0.57 -0.26
N ILE A 194 8.48 -0.34 -0.59
CA ILE A 194 9.34 -1.00 0.40
C ILE A 194 10.38 -0.03 0.94
N ILE A 195 11.02 0.74 0.06
CA ILE A 195 12.06 1.71 0.41
C ILE A 195 11.48 2.83 1.27
N SER A 196 10.32 3.39 0.88
CA SER A 196 9.67 4.43 1.69
C SER A 196 9.29 3.93 3.08
N LYS A 197 8.80 2.68 3.18
CA LYS A 197 8.53 2.07 4.47
C LYS A 197 9.80 1.87 5.29
N PHE A 198 10.90 1.46 4.67
CA PHE A 198 12.18 1.25 5.36
C PHE A 198 12.78 2.58 5.83
N CYS A 199 12.78 3.63 4.99
CA CYS A 199 13.15 4.99 5.41
C CYS A 199 12.32 5.47 6.60
N TYR A 200 11.01 5.27 6.56
CA TYR A 200 10.13 5.70 7.65
C TYR A 200 10.36 4.89 8.92
N THR A 201 10.65 3.59 8.81
CA THR A 201 11.03 2.74 9.96
C THR A 201 12.31 3.25 10.62
N LEU A 202 13.33 3.58 9.83
CA LEU A 202 14.58 4.19 10.34
C LEU A 202 14.32 5.54 10.99
N LYS A 203 13.46 6.39 10.41
CA LYS A 203 13.10 7.69 10.99
C LYS A 203 12.44 7.55 12.36
N ILE A 204 11.53 6.59 12.54
CA ILE A 204 10.85 6.40 13.83
C ILE A 204 11.68 5.60 14.84
N GLY A 205 12.73 4.90 14.39
CA GLY A 205 13.67 4.17 15.23
C GLY A 205 13.09 2.95 15.95
N THR A 206 11.95 2.40 15.52
CA THR A 206 11.32 1.25 16.17
C THR A 206 10.53 0.37 15.18
N LEU A 207 10.50 -0.93 15.44
CA LEU A 207 9.64 -1.89 14.73
C LEU A 207 8.28 -2.08 15.41
N ARG A 208 8.10 -1.58 16.64
CA ARG A 208 6.87 -1.79 17.43
C ARG A 208 5.70 -0.95 16.98
N LYS A 209 5.94 0.10 16.21
CA LYS A 209 4.88 0.95 15.67
C LYS A 209 4.40 0.43 14.32
N LYS A 210 3.10 0.23 14.18
CA LYS A 210 2.49 -0.05 12.87
C LYS A 210 2.63 1.20 11.98
N ILE A 211 3.28 1.02 10.83
CA ILE A 211 3.44 2.09 9.84
C ILE A 211 2.31 1.98 8.83
N THR A 212 1.47 3.01 8.77
CA THR A 212 0.34 3.09 7.84
C THR A 212 0.75 3.82 6.55
N ALA A 213 0.01 3.57 5.47
CA ALA A 213 0.17 4.30 4.22
C ALA A 213 -0.08 5.81 4.40
N THR A 214 -0.96 6.19 5.33
CA THR A 214 -1.29 7.58 5.66
C THR A 214 -0.07 8.29 6.27
N GLU A 215 0.58 7.70 7.27
CA GLU A 215 1.76 8.29 7.92
C GLU A 215 2.91 8.50 6.94
N ILE A 216 3.16 7.53 6.04
CA ILE A 216 4.17 7.71 4.98
C ILE A 216 3.74 8.84 4.02
N SER A 217 2.44 8.94 3.69
CA SER A 217 1.94 10.01 2.82
C SER A 217 2.04 11.39 3.47
N GLU A 218 1.85 11.50 4.77
CA GLU A 218 2.07 12.73 5.54
C GLU A 218 3.53 13.18 5.51
N GLN A 219 4.48 12.23 5.62
CA GLN A 219 5.91 12.51 5.42
C GLN A 219 6.22 13.14 4.06
N TYR A 220 5.57 12.64 2.99
CA TYR A 220 5.75 13.21 1.65
C TYR A 220 5.11 14.60 1.51
N ARG A 221 3.92 14.79 2.10
CA ARG A 221 3.23 16.09 2.08
C ARG A 221 3.94 17.16 2.88
N SER A 222 4.54 16.81 4.01
CA SER A 222 5.27 17.77 4.85
C SER A 222 6.49 18.37 4.12
N GLY A 223 7.00 17.67 3.09
CA GLY A 223 8.24 18.05 2.41
C GLY A 223 9.50 17.88 3.26
N GLU A 224 9.38 17.42 4.50
CA GLU A 224 10.50 17.21 5.41
C GLU A 224 11.39 16.06 4.91
N PRO A 225 12.69 16.28 4.65
CA PRO A 225 13.58 15.25 4.15
C PRO A 225 13.80 14.12 5.17
N PHE A 226 14.09 12.92 4.67
CA PHE A 226 14.79 11.92 5.47
C PHE A 226 16.23 12.37 5.71
N SER A 227 16.79 12.05 6.86
CA SER A 227 18.18 12.41 7.19
C SER A 227 19.17 11.74 6.24
N ASP A 228 20.35 12.36 6.08
CA ASP A 228 21.42 11.79 5.25
C ASP A 228 21.85 10.41 5.79
N GLU A 229 21.90 10.23 7.12
CA GLU A 229 22.16 8.94 7.73
C GLU A 229 21.13 7.88 7.33
N CYS A 230 19.83 8.25 7.26
CA CYS A 230 18.79 7.35 6.79
C CYS A 230 19.04 6.94 5.33
N ILE A 231 19.35 7.90 4.45
CA ILE A 231 19.60 7.66 3.03
C ILE A 231 20.82 6.74 2.85
N ASP A 232 21.92 7.01 3.53
CA ASP A 232 23.13 6.20 3.48
C ASP A 232 22.90 4.77 4.01
N THR A 233 22.12 4.64 5.09
CA THR A 233 21.75 3.35 5.66
C THR A 233 20.91 2.54 4.67
N VAL A 234 19.92 3.13 4.01
CA VAL A 234 19.09 2.45 3.01
C VAL A 234 19.95 2.04 1.81
N SER A 235 20.78 2.95 1.29
CA SER A 235 21.66 2.69 0.14
C SER A 235 22.63 1.55 0.40
N SER A 236 23.30 1.55 1.56
CA SER A 236 24.26 0.49 1.95
C SER A 236 23.57 -0.85 2.20
N THR A 237 22.40 -0.83 2.86
CA THR A 237 21.64 -2.06 3.15
C THR A 237 21.11 -2.71 1.87
N THR A 238 20.58 -1.92 0.93
CA THR A 238 20.09 -2.43 -0.36
C THR A 238 21.24 -2.95 -1.21
N LYS A 239 22.40 -2.28 -1.19
CA LYS A 239 23.59 -2.74 -1.88
C LYS A 239 24.03 -4.10 -1.33
N ARG A 240 24.17 -4.22 -0.01
CA ARG A 240 24.57 -5.48 0.64
C ARG A 240 23.60 -6.62 0.33
N LEU A 241 22.30 -6.35 0.35
CA LEU A 241 21.28 -7.30 -0.07
C LEU A 241 21.55 -7.81 -1.49
N MET A 242 21.78 -6.89 -2.43
CA MET A 242 22.01 -7.26 -3.84
C MET A 242 23.33 -8.00 -4.04
N ASP A 243 24.39 -7.60 -3.35
CA ASP A 243 25.67 -8.30 -3.38
C ASP A 243 25.51 -9.75 -2.91
N CYS A 244 24.76 -10.02 -1.83
CA CYS A 244 24.45 -11.37 -1.36
C CYS A 244 23.63 -12.18 -2.38
N ILE A 245 22.64 -11.56 -3.02
CA ILE A 245 21.80 -12.24 -4.01
C ILE A 245 22.58 -12.60 -5.27
N GLN A 246 23.42 -11.68 -5.78
CA GLN A 246 24.17 -11.86 -7.02
C GLN A 246 25.34 -12.83 -6.88
N THR A 247 25.94 -12.91 -5.71
CA THR A 247 27.04 -13.85 -5.44
C THR A 247 26.54 -15.28 -5.18
N CYS A 248 25.23 -15.46 -4.90
CA CYS A 248 24.62 -16.77 -4.71
C CYS A 248 24.27 -17.39 -6.07
N GLN A 249 25.16 -18.23 -6.61
CA GLN A 249 24.99 -18.85 -7.94
C GLN A 249 24.04 -20.07 -7.91
N ASP A 250 23.96 -20.76 -6.80
CA ASP A 250 23.29 -22.05 -6.67
C ASP A 250 21.83 -21.96 -6.24
N PHE A 251 21.36 -20.76 -5.89
CA PHE A 251 20.02 -20.55 -5.35
C PHE A 251 19.31 -19.35 -5.97
N LYS A 252 18.09 -19.56 -6.47
CA LYS A 252 17.25 -18.50 -7.01
C LYS A 252 16.28 -17.98 -5.93
N PHE A 253 16.49 -16.74 -5.50
CA PHE A 253 15.62 -16.07 -4.55
C PHE A 253 14.24 -15.78 -5.15
N ALA A 254 13.20 -15.79 -4.31
CA ALA A 254 11.82 -15.46 -4.69
C ALA A 254 11.11 -14.79 -3.51
N PHE A 255 11.47 -13.54 -3.27
CA PHE A 255 10.85 -12.73 -2.22
C PHE A 255 9.44 -12.27 -2.59
N ASN A 256 8.68 -11.88 -1.59
CA ASN A 256 7.58 -10.94 -1.70
C ASN A 256 7.97 -9.65 -0.95
N LYS A 257 7.11 -8.61 -1.00
CA LYS A 257 7.40 -7.32 -0.34
C LYS A 257 7.70 -7.47 1.16
N ALA A 258 7.01 -8.36 1.85
CA ALA A 258 7.19 -8.58 3.28
C ALA A 258 8.50 -9.26 3.61
N THR A 259 8.88 -10.27 2.84
CA THR A 259 10.15 -11.00 3.05
C THR A 259 11.35 -10.14 2.66
N LEU A 260 11.25 -9.37 1.58
CA LEU A 260 12.29 -8.41 1.22
C LEU A 260 12.50 -7.37 2.32
N PHE A 261 11.41 -6.82 2.87
CA PHE A 261 11.47 -5.90 4.00
C PHE A 261 12.12 -6.53 5.24
N SER A 262 11.79 -7.80 5.56
CA SER A 262 12.42 -8.50 6.69
C SER A 262 13.92 -8.67 6.52
N TRP A 263 14.39 -8.92 5.28
CA TRP A 263 15.85 -8.98 5.01
C TRP A 263 16.52 -7.62 5.13
N LEU A 264 15.88 -6.53 4.72
CA LEU A 264 16.43 -5.19 4.94
C LEU A 264 16.59 -4.90 6.44
N VAL A 265 15.58 -5.27 7.25
CA VAL A 265 15.63 -5.14 8.72
C VAL A 265 16.78 -5.98 9.28
N PHE A 266 16.86 -7.25 8.94
CA PHE A 266 17.88 -8.17 9.44
C PHE A 266 19.30 -7.74 9.06
N ILE A 267 19.53 -7.34 7.81
CA ILE A 267 20.84 -6.87 7.34
C ILE A 267 21.29 -5.63 8.13
N ARG A 268 20.36 -4.68 8.37
CA ARG A 268 20.65 -3.46 9.15
C ARG A 268 21.04 -3.76 10.60
N GLN A 269 20.44 -4.77 11.21
CA GLN A 269 20.72 -5.15 12.60
C GLN A 269 21.98 -6.00 12.74
N ASN A 270 22.43 -6.68 11.67
CA ASN A 270 23.53 -7.65 11.71
C ASN A 270 24.73 -7.18 10.88
N LEU A 271 25.24 -5.96 11.15
CA LEU A 271 26.38 -5.39 10.45
C LEU A 271 27.71 -6.10 10.80
N SER A 272 27.77 -6.84 11.90
CA SER A 272 28.95 -7.61 12.33
C SER A 272 29.16 -8.90 11.54
N LEU A 273 28.12 -9.43 10.88
CA LEU A 273 28.27 -10.59 9.99
C LEU A 273 29.05 -10.19 8.74
N ASP A 274 29.96 -11.03 8.30
CA ASP A 274 30.60 -10.83 7.01
C ASP A 274 29.64 -11.17 5.84
N ASP A 275 30.01 -10.79 4.61
CA ASP A 275 29.13 -10.95 3.47
C ASP A 275 28.89 -12.42 3.10
N LYS A 276 29.85 -13.30 3.36
CA LYS A 276 29.69 -14.74 3.13
C LYS A 276 28.71 -15.35 4.14
N GLN A 277 28.83 -14.99 5.40
CA GLN A 277 27.89 -15.41 6.45
C GLN A 277 26.47 -14.92 6.14
N MET A 278 26.33 -13.65 5.75
CA MET A 278 25.02 -13.08 5.38
C MET A 278 24.39 -13.80 4.19
N GLN A 279 25.19 -14.07 3.14
CA GLN A 279 24.74 -14.82 1.97
C GLN A 279 24.27 -16.24 2.33
N GLN A 280 25.07 -16.96 3.15
CA GLN A 280 24.73 -18.31 3.58
C GLN A 280 23.41 -18.35 4.36
N ILE A 281 23.24 -17.48 5.35
CA ILE A 281 21.99 -17.40 6.11
C ILE A 281 20.79 -17.13 5.19
N MET A 282 20.93 -16.15 4.29
CA MET A 282 19.86 -15.81 3.35
C MET A 282 19.49 -17.01 2.46
N ALA A 283 20.47 -17.65 1.85
CA ALA A 283 20.22 -18.77 0.94
C ALA A 283 19.57 -19.95 1.66
N GLU A 284 20.13 -20.37 2.79
CA GLU A 284 19.63 -21.51 3.53
C GLU A 284 18.27 -21.27 4.17
N PHE A 285 18.04 -20.08 4.71
CA PHE A 285 16.72 -19.71 5.24
C PHE A 285 15.64 -19.71 4.15
N GLU A 286 15.92 -19.07 3.02
CA GLU A 286 14.99 -19.00 1.89
C GLU A 286 14.75 -20.39 1.27
N PHE A 287 15.80 -21.23 1.21
CA PHE A 287 15.65 -22.62 0.81
C PHE A 287 14.73 -23.38 1.77
N CYS A 288 15.05 -23.39 3.07
CA CYS A 288 14.29 -24.14 4.06
C CYS A 288 12.80 -23.76 4.09
N ARG A 289 12.50 -22.45 4.11
CA ARG A 289 11.09 -21.98 4.11
C ARG A 289 10.37 -22.27 2.78
N GLY A 290 11.08 -22.25 1.66
CA GLY A 290 10.54 -22.59 0.36
C GLY A 290 10.33 -24.10 0.19
N TYR A 291 11.23 -24.91 0.72
CA TYR A 291 11.12 -26.37 0.72
C TYR A 291 9.85 -26.84 1.44
N ILE A 292 9.57 -26.30 2.62
CA ILE A 292 8.33 -26.59 3.37
C ILE A 292 7.08 -26.24 2.54
N LYS A 293 7.13 -25.20 1.71
CA LYS A 293 6.05 -24.85 0.77
C LYS A 293 5.98 -25.75 -0.48
N GLY A 294 6.88 -26.70 -0.61
CA GLY A 294 6.96 -27.58 -1.78
C GLY A 294 7.53 -26.92 -3.04
N LYS A 295 8.20 -25.78 -2.91
CA LYS A 295 8.78 -25.05 -4.06
C LYS A 295 10.04 -25.72 -4.64
N TYR A 296 10.88 -26.36 -3.81
CA TYR A 296 12.22 -26.84 -4.17
C TYR A 296 12.36 -28.37 -4.12
N LYS A 297 11.51 -29.09 -4.83
CA LYS A 297 11.51 -30.57 -4.84
C LYS A 297 12.74 -31.22 -5.49
N LYS A 298 13.61 -30.47 -6.20
CA LYS A 298 14.72 -30.98 -7.02
C LYS A 298 16.05 -30.25 -6.80
N LEU A 299 16.23 -29.47 -5.75
CA LEU A 299 17.47 -28.77 -5.47
C LEU A 299 18.47 -29.67 -4.74
N GLY A 300 19.77 -29.35 -4.90
CA GLY A 300 20.91 -30.18 -4.58
C GLY A 300 20.92 -30.83 -3.20
N ALA A 301 21.57 -31.96 -3.12
CA ALA A 301 21.68 -32.79 -1.93
C ALA A 301 22.18 -32.02 -0.67
N GLU A 302 23.04 -31.01 -0.89
CA GLU A 302 23.65 -30.20 0.16
C GLU A 302 22.64 -29.38 0.99
N HIS A 303 21.76 -28.58 0.35
CA HIS A 303 20.73 -27.81 1.04
C HIS A 303 19.75 -28.70 1.80
N PHE A 304 19.46 -29.89 1.26
CA PHE A 304 18.58 -30.84 1.91
C PHE A 304 19.25 -31.48 3.16
N GLU A 305 20.54 -31.67 3.14
CA GLU A 305 21.31 -32.13 4.29
C GLU A 305 21.29 -31.10 5.42
N ILE A 306 21.57 -29.83 5.10
CA ILE A 306 21.48 -28.70 6.04
C ILE A 306 20.07 -28.60 6.65
N TYR A 307 19.03 -28.63 5.81
CA TYR A 307 17.64 -28.65 6.31
C TYR A 307 17.40 -29.79 7.30
N THR A 308 17.88 -30.99 6.98
CA THR A 308 17.69 -32.18 7.83
C THR A 308 18.44 -32.06 9.15
N GLN A 309 19.62 -31.46 9.15
CA GLN A 309 20.41 -31.21 10.37
C GLN A 309 19.71 -30.16 11.25
N LEU A 310 19.29 -29.03 10.68
CA LEU A 310 18.58 -27.97 11.43
C LEU A 310 17.26 -28.47 12.01
N LYS A 311 16.51 -29.26 11.26
CA LYS A 311 15.28 -29.89 11.76
C LYS A 311 15.52 -30.82 12.95
N LYS A 312 16.67 -31.52 12.98
CA LYS A 312 17.03 -32.38 14.11
C LYS A 312 17.49 -31.58 15.33
N SER A 313 18.18 -30.46 15.12
CA SER A 313 18.72 -29.62 16.20
C SER A 313 17.65 -28.75 16.88
N LEU A 314 16.55 -28.40 16.19
CA LEU A 314 15.51 -27.50 16.71
C LEU A 314 14.12 -28.15 16.65
N PRO A 315 13.50 -28.53 17.79
CA PRO A 315 12.23 -29.25 17.82
C PRO A 315 11.06 -28.56 17.09
N PHE A 316 11.04 -27.24 17.07
CA PHE A 316 9.99 -26.43 16.44
C PHE A 316 10.39 -25.83 15.06
N PHE A 317 11.45 -26.33 14.43
CA PHE A 317 12.01 -25.77 13.21
C PHE A 317 10.98 -25.56 12.08
N GLU A 318 10.21 -26.61 11.76
CA GLU A 318 9.19 -26.51 10.70
C GLU A 318 8.01 -25.60 11.09
N ILE A 319 7.61 -25.62 12.35
CA ILE A 319 6.53 -24.77 12.88
C ILE A 319 6.96 -23.30 12.79
N MET A 320 8.18 -22.99 13.18
CA MET A 320 8.79 -21.66 13.10
C MET A 320 8.79 -21.12 11.66
N LEU A 321 9.27 -21.91 10.71
CA LEU A 321 9.31 -21.52 9.29
C LEU A 321 7.90 -21.39 8.68
N ASN A 322 6.96 -22.24 9.07
CA ASN A 322 5.56 -22.10 8.67
C ASN A 322 4.93 -20.83 9.23
N THR A 323 5.23 -20.46 10.48
CA THR A 323 4.80 -19.20 11.09
C THR A 323 5.36 -18.00 10.32
N PHE A 324 6.65 -18.02 9.97
CA PHE A 324 7.24 -16.99 9.10
C PHE A 324 6.48 -16.86 7.77
N ASN A 325 6.20 -18.00 7.14
CA ASN A 325 5.48 -18.05 5.87
C ASN A 325 4.06 -17.47 5.96
N GLN A 326 3.33 -17.77 7.03
CA GLN A 326 2.00 -17.20 7.30
C GLN A 326 2.08 -15.70 7.52
N ARG A 327 2.99 -15.24 8.40
CA ARG A 327 3.19 -13.82 8.72
C ARG A 327 3.74 -12.99 7.54
N SER A 328 4.32 -13.62 6.53
CA SER A 328 4.73 -12.94 5.29
C SER A 328 3.64 -12.84 4.23
N SER A 329 2.51 -13.52 4.42
CA SER A 329 1.38 -13.55 3.49
C SER A 329 0.14 -12.83 4.01
N MET A 330 -0.21 -13.03 5.30
CA MET A 330 -1.37 -12.43 5.96
C MET A 330 -0.92 -11.49 7.09
N GLY A 331 -1.50 -10.28 7.16
CA GLY A 331 -1.13 -9.28 8.16
C GLY A 331 0.35 -8.85 8.09
N SER A 332 0.96 -8.98 6.92
CA SER A 332 2.42 -8.86 6.71
C SER A 332 2.98 -7.47 7.04
N THR A 333 2.13 -6.45 7.14
CA THR A 333 2.48 -5.07 7.46
C THR A 333 2.28 -4.71 8.94
N ASP A 334 1.68 -5.58 9.74
CA ASP A 334 1.51 -5.34 11.18
C ASP A 334 2.86 -5.41 11.89
N ALA A 335 3.03 -4.58 12.94
CA ALA A 335 4.26 -4.50 13.73
C ALA A 335 4.67 -5.87 14.30
N LEU A 336 3.74 -6.60 14.92
CA LEU A 336 4.00 -7.95 15.44
C LEU A 336 4.45 -8.92 14.36
N SER A 337 3.87 -8.85 13.15
CA SER A 337 4.30 -9.72 12.06
C SER A 337 5.72 -9.41 11.58
N ILE A 338 6.14 -8.14 11.63
CA ILE A 338 7.52 -7.75 11.32
C ILE A 338 8.46 -8.28 12.40
N ILE A 339 8.15 -8.04 13.67
CA ILE A 339 8.93 -8.48 14.82
C ILE A 339 9.08 -10.01 14.83
N TYR A 340 8.00 -10.75 14.65
CA TYR A 340 8.05 -12.22 14.67
C TYR A 340 8.90 -12.78 13.53
N ARG A 341 8.81 -12.21 12.32
CA ARG A 341 9.68 -12.61 11.22
C ARG A 341 11.15 -12.32 11.50
N ASP A 342 11.44 -11.19 12.12
CA ASP A 342 12.79 -10.81 12.49
C ASP A 342 13.37 -11.75 13.56
N ILE A 343 12.63 -12.03 14.64
CA ILE A 343 13.02 -13.02 15.67
C ILE A 343 13.30 -14.39 15.03
N ILE A 344 12.43 -14.83 14.11
CA ILE A 344 12.59 -16.14 13.44
C ILE A 344 13.88 -16.20 12.64
N ILE A 345 14.26 -15.13 11.94
CA ILE A 345 15.54 -15.11 11.20
C ILE A 345 16.73 -15.18 12.17
N HIS A 346 16.64 -14.50 13.34
CA HIS A 346 17.71 -14.55 14.35
C HIS A 346 17.84 -15.94 14.98
N ILE A 347 16.72 -16.59 15.35
CA ILE A 347 16.75 -17.99 15.85
C ILE A 347 17.34 -18.92 14.78
N PHE A 348 16.97 -18.74 13.52
CA PHE A 348 17.54 -19.53 12.42
C PHE A 348 19.03 -19.30 12.30
N ARG A 349 19.52 -18.06 12.35
CA ARG A 349 20.95 -17.70 12.32
C ARG A 349 21.71 -18.43 13.43
N ASP A 350 21.24 -18.33 14.67
CA ASP A 350 21.90 -18.92 15.83
C ASP A 350 21.95 -20.45 15.71
N THR A 351 20.84 -21.05 15.28
CA THR A 351 20.78 -22.51 15.03
C THR A 351 21.72 -22.93 13.89
N PHE A 352 21.78 -22.15 12.81
CA PHE A 352 22.60 -22.45 11.63
C PHE A 352 24.11 -22.38 11.93
N PHE A 353 24.54 -21.40 12.71
CA PHE A 353 25.95 -21.29 13.12
C PHE A 353 26.30 -22.14 14.36
N GLY A 354 25.32 -22.81 14.96
CA GLY A 354 25.53 -23.58 16.19
C GLY A 354 25.87 -22.71 17.39
N GLU A 355 25.35 -21.46 17.39
CA GLU A 355 25.54 -20.52 18.49
C GLU A 355 24.54 -20.82 19.60
N ASP A 356 25.04 -21.02 20.83
CA ASP A 356 24.22 -21.25 22.01
C ASP A 356 23.86 -19.92 22.69
N THR A 357 22.95 -19.17 22.06
CA THR A 357 22.52 -17.85 22.55
C THR A 357 21.40 -17.96 23.58
N ASP A 358 21.30 -16.96 24.48
CA ASP A 358 20.18 -16.86 25.43
C ASP A 358 18.82 -16.82 24.70
N LEU A 359 18.76 -16.20 23.53
CA LEU A 359 17.57 -16.19 22.67
C LEU A 359 17.14 -17.60 22.27
N LEU A 360 18.08 -18.40 21.77
CA LEU A 360 17.80 -19.78 21.30
C LEU A 360 17.42 -20.70 22.47
N GLN A 361 18.17 -20.65 23.58
CA GLN A 361 17.89 -21.42 24.79
C GLN A 361 16.49 -21.13 25.33
N TYR A 362 16.15 -19.84 25.45
CA TYR A 362 14.86 -19.43 25.98
C TYR A 362 13.71 -19.78 25.00
N ALA A 363 13.91 -19.67 23.69
CA ALA A 363 12.92 -20.11 22.72
C ALA A 363 12.61 -21.62 22.85
N VAL A 364 13.62 -22.45 23.02
CA VAL A 364 13.46 -23.90 23.23
C VAL A 364 12.72 -24.19 24.54
N GLU A 365 13.10 -23.52 25.62
CA GLU A 365 12.46 -23.69 26.93
C GLU A 365 10.97 -23.34 26.90
N ILE A 366 10.61 -22.19 26.30
CA ILE A 366 9.20 -21.74 26.25
C ILE A 366 8.37 -22.65 25.33
N PHE A 367 8.93 -23.04 24.18
CA PHE A 367 8.21 -23.91 23.26
C PHE A 367 7.79 -25.25 23.90
N GLN A 368 8.63 -25.81 24.77
CA GLN A 368 8.29 -27.01 25.54
C GLN A 368 7.09 -26.81 26.49
N LYS A 369 6.83 -25.56 26.91
CA LYS A 369 5.75 -25.23 27.85
C LYS A 369 4.45 -24.82 27.17
N MET A 370 4.54 -24.17 26.00
CA MET A 370 3.39 -23.49 25.37
C MET A 370 2.91 -24.15 24.06
N GLU A 371 3.74 -24.88 23.36
CA GLU A 371 3.47 -25.57 22.07
C GLU A 371 2.98 -24.67 20.91
N ASN A 372 2.58 -23.42 21.19
CA ASN A 372 2.12 -22.46 20.18
C ASN A 372 3.23 -21.46 19.83
N MET A 373 3.67 -21.46 18.58
CA MET A 373 4.79 -20.61 18.13
C MET A 373 4.49 -19.11 18.25
N ASN A 374 3.24 -18.66 18.07
CA ASN A 374 2.93 -17.24 18.22
C ASN A 374 3.11 -16.76 19.67
N ASP A 375 2.70 -17.58 20.63
CA ASP A 375 2.85 -17.27 22.07
C ASP A 375 4.34 -17.25 22.46
N VAL A 376 5.13 -18.18 21.91
CA VAL A 376 6.59 -18.20 22.08
C VAL A 376 7.22 -16.91 21.54
N LEU A 377 6.84 -16.48 20.32
CA LEU A 377 7.36 -15.28 19.70
C LEU A 377 6.93 -13.99 20.43
N GLU A 378 5.73 -13.97 20.99
CA GLU A 378 5.24 -12.86 21.81
C GLU A 378 6.08 -12.73 23.09
N MET A 379 6.31 -13.84 23.82
CA MET A 379 7.15 -13.82 25.02
C MET A 379 8.61 -13.44 24.71
N LEU A 380 9.17 -13.90 23.58
CA LEU A 380 10.50 -13.47 23.15
C LEU A 380 10.53 -11.97 22.85
N ALA A 381 9.53 -11.46 22.12
CA ALA A 381 9.42 -10.05 21.79
C ALA A 381 9.32 -9.17 23.05
N GLU A 382 8.58 -9.62 24.08
CA GLU A 382 8.45 -8.92 25.35
C GLU A 382 9.74 -8.99 26.18
N ARG A 383 10.31 -10.19 26.36
CA ARG A 383 11.51 -10.37 27.20
C ARG A 383 12.70 -9.55 26.72
N TYR A 384 12.91 -9.52 25.38
CA TYR A 384 14.07 -8.82 24.80
C TYR A 384 13.74 -7.39 24.34
N ASN A 385 12.57 -6.86 24.66
CA ASN A 385 12.10 -5.57 24.16
C ASN A 385 12.34 -5.43 22.65
N TRP A 386 12.07 -6.52 21.90
CA TRP A 386 12.43 -6.66 20.50
C TRP A 386 11.83 -5.57 19.65
N GLY A 387 12.68 -4.86 18.92
CA GLY A 387 12.24 -3.80 18.01
C GLY A 387 11.90 -2.47 18.69
N GLU A 388 12.18 -2.27 19.97
CA GLU A 388 12.04 -0.95 20.62
C GLU A 388 13.03 0.07 20.07
N SER A 389 14.25 -0.36 19.76
CA SER A 389 15.27 0.43 19.06
C SER A 389 15.64 -0.22 17.75
N PHE A 390 15.73 0.59 16.70
CA PHE A 390 16.03 0.10 15.35
C PHE A 390 16.98 1.05 14.58
#